data_aa047605d606a6ae34789e6648bb991e
#
_entry.id   aa047605d606a6ae34789e6648bb991e
#
_cell.length_a   1.000
_cell.length_b   1.000
_cell.length_c   1.000
_cell.angle_alpha   90.00
_cell.angle_beta   90.00
_cell.angle_gamma   90.00
#
_symmetry.space_group_name_H-M   'P 1'
#
loop_
_entity.id
_entity.type
_entity.pdbx_description
1 polymer ?
#
loop_
_entity_poly.entity_id
_entity_poly.type
_entity_poly.pdbx_seq_one_letter_code
_entity_poly.pdbx_strand_id
1 'polypeptide(L)'
;MSHSRTTELICLGDELLIGLRANDHLTFIGKHLSDVGLPLTRSQEISDKREEIENAVKDAWKRSDLVIITGGLGPTEDDRTRESVAEALGTGLVHNLATEEKLNEFFRQRGYAMSQTNLKQCLILEGAEVLENTRGTAPGQWFERDGKVLVLLPGPPKELRPLFVEQILPRLDTLGWTKGDDYTVRFRTSGVGESLLAERLEASLSDIRGSLDIAYCAHEGFVDVRLHPNSGIVDPDLLKHAEERCKTELGVDYVGRGEPDLACLILKHLRSLDSCLAVAESCTGGLLSSRFTDIAGASKVFKGGVVCYRNEIKSNWLDVPECLL
;
A
#
# COMPACT_ATOMS: atom_id res chain seq x y z
N MET A 1 8.60 19.66 -22.74
CA MET A 1 7.55 19.44 -21.72
C MET A 1 7.44 17.95 -21.55
N SER A 2 7.90 17.37 -20.44
CA SER A 2 7.72 15.93 -20.19
C SER A 2 6.22 15.70 -19.97
N HIS A 3 5.59 14.95 -20.85
CA HIS A 3 4.20 14.54 -20.69
C HIS A 3 4.11 13.76 -19.38
N SER A 4 3.34 14.27 -18.41
CA SER A 4 3.03 13.51 -17.20
C SER A 4 2.24 12.27 -17.62
N ARG A 5 2.74 11.08 -17.27
CA ARG A 5 2.07 9.83 -17.62
C ARG A 5 0.77 9.68 -16.88
N THR A 6 -0.22 9.15 -17.55
CA THR A 6 -1.53 8.86 -17.01
C THR A 6 -1.58 7.41 -16.52
N THR A 7 -2.02 7.22 -15.28
CA THR A 7 -2.04 5.92 -14.58
C THR A 7 -3.42 5.62 -14.07
N GLU A 8 -3.91 4.41 -14.29
CA GLU A 8 -5.25 4.01 -13.89
C GLU A 8 -5.25 2.65 -13.21
N LEU A 9 -5.98 2.55 -12.10
CA LEU A 9 -6.20 1.31 -11.35
C LEU A 9 -7.64 0.86 -11.50
N ILE A 10 -7.85 -0.40 -11.87
CA ILE A 10 -9.14 -1.06 -11.91
C ILE A 10 -9.13 -2.18 -10.88
N CYS A 11 -9.98 -2.09 -9.88
CA CYS A 11 -10.15 -3.11 -8.86
C CYS A 11 -11.42 -3.90 -9.11
N LEU A 12 -11.29 -5.21 -9.29
CA LEU A 12 -12.38 -6.14 -9.51
C LEU A 12 -12.80 -6.79 -8.20
N GLY A 13 -14.08 -6.89 -7.98
CA GLY A 13 -14.67 -7.61 -6.86
C GLY A 13 -16.02 -7.06 -6.46
N ASP A 14 -17.06 -7.87 -6.54
CA ASP A 14 -18.40 -7.50 -6.05
C ASP A 14 -18.38 -7.17 -4.55
N GLU A 15 -17.49 -7.81 -3.76
CA GLU A 15 -17.32 -7.54 -2.34
C GLU A 15 -16.83 -6.12 -2.03
N LEU A 16 -16.13 -5.46 -2.97
CA LEU A 16 -15.74 -4.06 -2.84
C LEU A 16 -16.95 -3.14 -3.02
N LEU A 17 -17.77 -3.42 -4.05
CA LEU A 17 -18.95 -2.62 -4.40
C LEU A 17 -20.06 -2.69 -3.34
N ILE A 18 -20.25 -3.86 -2.73
CA ILE A 18 -21.25 -4.03 -1.66
C ILE A 18 -20.73 -3.65 -0.27
N GLY A 19 -19.48 -3.17 -0.17
CA GLY A 19 -18.88 -2.67 1.07
C GLY A 19 -18.49 -3.74 2.09
N LEU A 20 -18.34 -5.00 1.68
CA LEU A 20 -17.85 -6.08 2.55
C LEU A 20 -16.34 -6.02 2.81
N ARG A 21 -15.61 -5.35 1.92
CA ARG A 21 -14.16 -5.13 2.03
C ARG A 21 -13.80 -3.70 1.65
N ALA A 22 -12.84 -3.13 2.35
CA ALA A 22 -12.18 -1.90 1.92
C ALA A 22 -11.21 -2.19 0.76
N ASN A 23 -11.03 -1.20 -0.12
CA ASN A 23 -10.08 -1.32 -1.23
C ASN A 23 -8.64 -1.09 -0.78
N ASP A 24 -8.02 -2.11 -0.20
CA ASP A 24 -6.62 -2.08 0.22
C ASP A 24 -5.64 -1.97 -0.97
N HIS A 25 -6.06 -2.36 -2.18
CA HIS A 25 -5.22 -2.27 -3.38
C HIS A 25 -4.99 -0.82 -3.77
N LEU A 26 -6.04 0.01 -3.75
CA LEU A 26 -5.93 1.44 -4.02
C LEU A 26 -4.96 2.10 -3.05
N THR A 27 -5.11 1.84 -1.76
CA THR A 27 -4.23 2.40 -0.73
C THR A 27 -2.78 1.98 -0.94
N PHE A 28 -2.53 0.69 -1.20
CA PHE A 28 -1.20 0.15 -1.36
C PHE A 28 -0.53 0.62 -2.67
N ILE A 29 -1.18 0.41 -3.81
CA ILE A 29 -0.63 0.74 -5.14
C ILE A 29 -0.49 2.26 -5.29
N GLY A 30 -1.52 3.02 -4.90
CA GLY A 30 -1.52 4.47 -4.98
C GLY A 30 -0.39 5.10 -4.19
N LYS A 31 -0.12 4.59 -2.98
CA LYS A 31 1.01 5.01 -2.16
C LYS A 31 2.34 4.77 -2.88
N HIS A 32 2.61 3.53 -3.28
CA HIS A 32 3.90 3.17 -3.89
C HIS A 32 4.17 3.90 -5.20
N LEU A 33 3.16 4.02 -6.07
CA LEU A 33 3.30 4.80 -7.30
C LEU A 33 3.53 6.29 -7.02
N SER A 34 2.84 6.84 -6.04
CA SER A 34 3.05 8.24 -5.63
C SER A 34 4.44 8.48 -5.05
N ASP A 35 5.00 7.51 -4.32
CA ASP A 35 6.34 7.60 -3.74
C ASP A 35 7.42 7.71 -4.82
N VAL A 36 7.24 7.04 -5.93
CA VAL A 36 8.19 7.07 -7.07
C VAL A 36 7.83 8.12 -8.14
N GLY A 37 6.94 9.05 -7.83
CA GLY A 37 6.58 10.15 -8.73
C GLY A 37 5.72 9.77 -9.94
N LEU A 38 5.00 8.65 -9.88
CA LEU A 38 4.03 8.17 -10.87
C LEU A 38 2.63 8.00 -10.25
N PRO A 39 2.00 9.06 -9.72
CA PRO A 39 0.75 8.94 -8.98
C PRO A 39 -0.38 8.41 -9.85
N LEU A 40 -1.32 7.68 -9.24
CA LEU A 40 -2.57 7.32 -9.90
C LEU A 40 -3.34 8.58 -10.29
N THR A 41 -3.75 8.64 -11.55
CA THR A 41 -4.62 9.71 -12.07
C THR A 41 -6.09 9.35 -11.96
N ARG A 42 -6.39 8.05 -11.88
CA ARG A 42 -7.75 7.52 -11.74
C ARG A 42 -7.74 6.16 -11.06
N SER A 43 -8.81 5.89 -10.31
CA SER A 43 -9.13 4.55 -9.79
C SER A 43 -10.61 4.27 -9.96
N GLN A 44 -10.96 3.02 -10.21
CA GLN A 44 -12.36 2.56 -10.26
C GLN A 44 -12.49 1.16 -9.68
N GLU A 45 -13.62 0.92 -9.05
CA GLU A 45 -14.06 -0.38 -8.56
C GLU A 45 -15.20 -0.85 -9.45
N ILE A 46 -15.13 -2.07 -9.96
CA ILE A 46 -16.12 -2.62 -10.86
C ILE A 46 -16.48 -4.05 -10.47
N SER A 47 -17.64 -4.50 -10.93
CA SER A 47 -18.11 -5.88 -10.74
C SER A 47 -17.29 -6.87 -11.58
N ASP A 48 -17.36 -8.16 -11.20
CA ASP A 48 -16.72 -9.26 -11.95
C ASP A 48 -17.49 -9.63 -13.25
N LYS A 49 -18.47 -8.81 -13.67
CA LYS A 49 -19.22 -9.02 -14.91
C LYS A 49 -18.36 -8.72 -16.12
N ARG A 50 -18.35 -9.67 -17.06
CA ARG A 50 -17.55 -9.59 -18.28
C ARG A 50 -17.70 -8.26 -19.03
N GLU A 51 -18.91 -7.83 -19.24
CA GLU A 51 -19.22 -6.61 -20.00
C GLU A 51 -18.68 -5.34 -19.32
N GLU A 52 -18.74 -5.29 -17.98
CA GLU A 52 -18.19 -4.19 -17.19
C GLU A 52 -16.67 -4.15 -17.25
N ILE A 53 -16.02 -5.31 -17.14
CA ILE A 53 -14.56 -5.43 -17.25
C ILE A 53 -14.11 -4.99 -18.66
N GLU A 54 -14.75 -5.51 -19.72
CA GLU A 54 -14.39 -5.16 -21.11
C GLU A 54 -14.51 -3.66 -21.36
N ASN A 55 -15.58 -3.02 -20.92
CA ASN A 55 -15.80 -1.59 -21.11
C ASN A 55 -14.78 -0.75 -20.32
N ALA A 56 -14.58 -1.09 -19.05
CA ALA A 56 -13.60 -0.38 -18.21
C ALA A 56 -12.18 -0.47 -18.79
N VAL A 57 -11.77 -1.65 -19.25
CA VAL A 57 -10.46 -1.88 -19.87
C VAL A 57 -10.31 -1.10 -21.18
N LYS A 58 -11.31 -1.18 -22.09
CA LYS A 58 -11.31 -0.44 -23.36
C LYS A 58 -11.14 1.07 -23.12
N ASP A 59 -11.85 1.60 -22.15
CA ASP A 59 -11.80 3.03 -21.83
C ASP A 59 -10.50 3.45 -21.15
N ALA A 60 -10.02 2.65 -20.19
CA ALA A 60 -8.75 2.89 -19.53
C ALA A 60 -7.58 2.80 -20.51
N TRP A 61 -7.56 1.78 -21.39
CA TRP A 61 -6.52 1.61 -22.40
C TRP A 61 -6.42 2.77 -23.39
N LYS A 62 -7.54 3.39 -23.76
CA LYS A 62 -7.57 4.55 -24.67
C LYS A 62 -6.87 5.77 -24.04
N ARG A 63 -7.13 6.05 -22.77
CA ARG A 63 -6.75 7.30 -22.10
C ARG A 63 -5.50 7.24 -21.22
N SER A 64 -5.07 6.02 -20.82
CA SER A 64 -3.98 5.87 -19.83
C SER A 64 -2.75 5.22 -20.45
N ASP A 65 -1.56 5.62 -19.95
CA ASP A 65 -0.28 5.02 -20.31
C ASP A 65 -0.03 3.73 -19.54
N LEU A 66 -0.45 3.70 -18.26
CA LEU A 66 -0.39 2.53 -17.37
C LEU A 66 -1.79 2.18 -16.88
N VAL A 67 -2.21 0.95 -17.11
CA VAL A 67 -3.44 0.37 -16.56
C VAL A 67 -3.08 -0.81 -15.68
N ILE A 68 -3.47 -0.76 -14.42
CA ILE A 68 -3.28 -1.85 -13.46
C ILE A 68 -4.65 -2.43 -13.13
N ILE A 69 -4.81 -3.73 -13.28
CA ILE A 69 -6.05 -4.44 -13.00
C ILE A 69 -5.78 -5.45 -11.90
N THR A 70 -6.60 -5.46 -10.86
CA THR A 70 -6.44 -6.38 -9.72
C THR A 70 -7.69 -7.21 -9.51
N GLY A 71 -7.51 -8.51 -9.27
CA GLY A 71 -8.61 -9.46 -9.04
C GLY A 71 -8.99 -10.27 -10.28
N GLY A 72 -9.84 -11.27 -10.10
CA GLY A 72 -10.40 -12.13 -11.14
C GLY A 72 -9.38 -12.99 -11.90
N LEU A 73 -8.23 -13.34 -11.28
CA LEU A 73 -7.19 -14.22 -11.85
C LEU A 73 -7.19 -15.62 -11.25
N GLY A 74 -8.16 -15.98 -10.45
CA GLY A 74 -8.30 -17.31 -9.87
C GLY A 74 -8.74 -18.37 -10.88
N PRO A 75 -9.06 -19.59 -10.38
CA PRO A 75 -9.48 -20.71 -11.21
C PRO A 75 -10.99 -20.84 -11.38
N THR A 76 -11.79 -20.00 -10.73
CA THR A 76 -13.23 -20.13 -10.70
C THR A 76 -13.90 -19.50 -11.94
N GLU A 77 -15.19 -19.74 -12.16
CA GLU A 77 -15.87 -19.26 -13.36
C GLU A 77 -16.12 -17.75 -13.35
N ASP A 78 -16.17 -17.15 -12.18
CA ASP A 78 -16.25 -15.71 -11.95
C ASP A 78 -14.92 -14.99 -12.18
N ASP A 79 -13.78 -15.69 -12.14
CA ASP A 79 -12.46 -15.16 -12.49
C ASP A 79 -12.32 -14.96 -14.01
N ARG A 80 -12.82 -13.85 -14.54
CA ARG A 80 -12.92 -13.59 -15.99
C ARG A 80 -11.98 -12.51 -16.51
N THR A 81 -11.07 -12.02 -15.68
CA THR A 81 -10.21 -10.88 -16.03
C THR A 81 -9.39 -11.13 -17.29
N ARG A 82 -8.75 -12.28 -17.41
CA ARG A 82 -7.91 -12.61 -18.58
C ARG A 82 -8.68 -12.59 -19.89
N GLU A 83 -9.82 -13.26 -19.92
CA GLU A 83 -10.68 -13.36 -21.08
C GLU A 83 -11.28 -12.00 -21.48
N SER A 84 -11.75 -11.25 -20.49
CA SER A 84 -12.34 -9.93 -20.73
C SER A 84 -11.29 -8.91 -21.19
N VAL A 85 -10.08 -8.96 -20.65
CA VAL A 85 -8.96 -8.11 -21.09
C VAL A 85 -8.52 -8.47 -22.51
N ALA A 86 -8.39 -9.77 -22.82
CA ALA A 86 -8.06 -10.23 -24.16
C ALA A 86 -9.05 -9.72 -25.20
N GLU A 87 -10.35 -9.84 -24.93
CA GLU A 87 -11.42 -9.35 -25.81
C GLU A 87 -11.39 -7.81 -25.94
N ALA A 88 -11.21 -7.10 -24.81
CA ALA A 88 -11.16 -5.64 -24.79
C ALA A 88 -10.02 -5.08 -25.63
N LEU A 89 -8.86 -5.75 -25.62
CA LEU A 89 -7.66 -5.33 -26.34
C LEU A 89 -7.56 -5.93 -27.75
N GLY A 90 -8.45 -6.84 -28.12
CA GLY A 90 -8.39 -7.57 -29.38
C GLY A 90 -7.11 -8.40 -29.51
N THR A 91 -6.70 -9.07 -28.42
CA THR A 91 -5.55 -9.98 -28.37
C THR A 91 -5.99 -11.41 -28.05
N GLY A 92 -5.12 -12.41 -28.29
CA GLY A 92 -5.39 -13.80 -27.94
C GLY A 92 -5.02 -14.15 -26.50
N LEU A 93 -5.42 -15.34 -26.08
CA LEU A 93 -4.90 -16.02 -24.90
C LEU A 93 -4.10 -17.23 -25.35
N VAL A 94 -2.89 -17.39 -24.80
CA VAL A 94 -2.03 -18.53 -25.08
C VAL A 94 -1.81 -19.35 -23.81
N HIS A 95 -1.80 -20.67 -23.96
CA HIS A 95 -1.49 -21.56 -22.85
C HIS A 95 0.02 -21.56 -22.57
N ASN A 96 0.41 -21.24 -21.34
CA ASN A 96 1.80 -21.16 -20.93
C ASN A 96 2.21 -22.44 -20.19
N LEU A 97 3.00 -23.28 -20.85
CA LEU A 97 3.46 -24.57 -20.30
C LEU A 97 4.35 -24.41 -19.06
N ALA A 98 5.18 -23.37 -19.02
CA ALA A 98 6.04 -23.13 -17.87
C ALA A 98 5.23 -22.75 -16.62
N THR A 99 4.12 -22.02 -16.79
CA THR A 99 3.16 -21.72 -15.71
C THR A 99 2.46 -23.00 -15.25
N GLU A 100 2.07 -23.87 -16.19
CA GLU A 100 1.44 -25.15 -15.84
C GLU A 100 2.38 -26.06 -15.04
N GLU A 101 3.64 -26.18 -15.45
CA GLU A 101 4.65 -26.95 -14.72
C GLU A 101 4.84 -26.41 -13.28
N LYS A 102 4.93 -25.09 -13.11
CA LYS A 102 5.06 -24.45 -11.79
C LYS A 102 3.83 -24.69 -10.92
N LEU A 103 2.63 -24.61 -11.50
CA LEU A 103 1.38 -24.89 -10.77
C LEU A 103 1.31 -26.35 -10.34
N ASN A 104 1.64 -27.30 -11.21
CA ASN A 104 1.70 -28.70 -10.88
C ASN A 104 2.67 -28.97 -9.71
N GLU A 105 3.86 -28.34 -9.74
CA GLU A 105 4.83 -28.45 -8.65
C GLU A 105 4.32 -27.84 -7.36
N PHE A 106 3.69 -26.67 -7.43
CA PHE A 106 3.08 -25.99 -6.26
C PHE A 106 2.05 -26.87 -5.56
N PHE A 107 1.16 -27.54 -6.31
CA PHE A 107 0.14 -28.45 -5.76
C PHE A 107 0.78 -29.74 -5.24
N ARG A 108 1.75 -30.31 -5.98
CA ARG A 108 2.47 -31.51 -5.57
C ARG A 108 3.17 -31.35 -4.22
N GLN A 109 3.86 -30.21 -4.01
CA GLN A 109 4.55 -29.91 -2.75
C GLN A 109 3.60 -29.83 -1.54
N ARG A 110 2.31 -29.56 -1.78
CA ARG A 110 1.26 -29.49 -0.77
C ARG A 110 0.45 -30.78 -0.63
N GLY A 111 0.80 -31.83 -1.39
CA GLY A 111 0.12 -33.10 -1.34
C GLY A 111 -1.23 -33.15 -2.08
N TYR A 112 -1.48 -32.21 -2.99
CA TYR A 112 -2.71 -32.13 -3.79
C TYR A 112 -2.41 -32.35 -5.28
N ALA A 113 -3.40 -32.87 -6.02
CA ALA A 113 -3.39 -32.84 -7.47
C ALA A 113 -4.00 -31.52 -7.97
N MET A 114 -3.42 -30.92 -9.01
CA MET A 114 -3.97 -29.75 -9.67
C MET A 114 -5.30 -30.12 -10.35
N SER A 115 -6.33 -29.33 -10.13
CA SER A 115 -7.63 -29.57 -10.77
C SER A 115 -7.65 -29.00 -12.20
N GLN A 116 -8.58 -29.51 -13.04
CA GLN A 116 -8.77 -29.00 -14.41
C GLN A 116 -9.11 -27.51 -14.46
N THR A 117 -9.81 -26.99 -13.44
CA THR A 117 -10.12 -25.56 -13.34
C THR A 117 -8.88 -24.69 -13.17
N ASN A 118 -7.82 -25.20 -12.57
CA ASN A 118 -6.56 -24.46 -12.42
C ASN A 118 -5.82 -24.24 -13.76
N LEU A 119 -6.12 -25.03 -14.81
CA LEU A 119 -5.54 -24.80 -16.15
C LEU A 119 -5.87 -23.43 -16.70
N LYS A 120 -7.00 -22.84 -16.29
CA LYS A 120 -7.37 -21.47 -16.63
C LYS A 120 -6.31 -20.46 -16.20
N GLN A 121 -5.60 -20.72 -15.09
CA GLN A 121 -4.54 -19.85 -14.58
C GLN A 121 -3.27 -19.90 -15.44
N CYS A 122 -3.15 -20.88 -16.35
CA CYS A 122 -2.07 -20.98 -17.32
C CYS A 122 -2.32 -20.17 -18.60
N LEU A 123 -3.48 -19.53 -18.74
CA LEU A 123 -3.81 -18.67 -19.86
C LEU A 123 -3.18 -17.29 -19.68
N ILE A 124 -2.35 -16.89 -20.64
CA ILE A 124 -1.61 -15.62 -20.64
C ILE A 124 -2.01 -14.83 -21.88
N LEU A 125 -2.16 -13.52 -21.77
CA LEU A 125 -2.39 -12.65 -22.92
C LEU A 125 -1.27 -12.84 -23.93
N GLU A 126 -1.61 -12.99 -25.19
CA GLU A 126 -0.61 -13.11 -26.26
C GLU A 126 0.30 -11.89 -26.30
N GLY A 127 1.61 -12.10 -26.18
CA GLY A 127 2.60 -11.03 -26.08
C GLY A 127 2.87 -10.52 -24.66
N ALA A 128 2.18 -11.02 -23.63
CA ALA A 128 2.47 -10.64 -22.25
C ALA A 128 3.60 -11.47 -21.65
N GLU A 129 4.34 -10.85 -20.75
CA GLU A 129 5.30 -11.53 -19.85
C GLU A 129 4.59 -12.02 -18.60
N VAL A 130 4.96 -13.21 -18.14
CA VAL A 130 4.48 -13.81 -16.90
C VAL A 130 5.21 -13.18 -15.72
N LEU A 131 4.46 -12.64 -14.76
CA LEU A 131 4.98 -12.21 -13.47
C LEU A 131 4.80 -13.35 -12.47
N GLU A 132 5.91 -13.89 -12.00
CA GLU A 132 5.92 -15.09 -11.17
C GLU A 132 5.34 -14.83 -9.79
N ASN A 133 4.26 -15.53 -9.44
CA ASN A 133 3.66 -15.49 -8.12
C ASN A 133 4.22 -16.58 -7.22
N THR A 134 5.12 -16.23 -6.31
CA THR A 134 5.72 -17.15 -5.35
C THR A 134 4.85 -17.42 -4.12
N ARG A 135 3.75 -16.68 -3.96
CA ARG A 135 2.87 -16.74 -2.78
C ARG A 135 1.52 -17.38 -3.04
N GLY A 136 1.17 -17.62 -4.31
CA GLY A 136 -0.11 -18.17 -4.71
C GLY A 136 -0.04 -18.88 -6.07
N THR A 137 -1.21 -19.18 -6.63
CA THR A 137 -1.35 -19.96 -7.87
C THR A 137 -1.57 -19.09 -9.12
N ALA A 138 -2.09 -17.88 -8.96
CA ALA A 138 -2.39 -17.00 -10.09
C ALA A 138 -1.18 -16.13 -10.42
N PRO A 139 -0.51 -16.33 -11.57
CA PRO A 139 0.57 -15.43 -12.00
C PRO A 139 -0.01 -14.06 -12.34
N GLY A 140 0.78 -13.01 -12.12
CA GLY A 140 0.52 -11.73 -12.74
C GLY A 140 0.93 -11.73 -14.21
N GLN A 141 0.55 -10.69 -14.94
CA GLN A 141 0.91 -10.53 -16.34
C GLN A 141 1.31 -9.08 -16.61
N TRP A 142 2.35 -8.90 -17.41
CA TRP A 142 2.84 -7.62 -17.89
C TRP A 142 2.69 -7.57 -19.42
N PHE A 143 1.85 -6.69 -19.90
CA PHE A 143 1.57 -6.55 -21.33
C PHE A 143 1.93 -5.14 -21.82
N GLU A 144 2.76 -5.08 -22.86
CA GLU A 144 3.16 -3.82 -23.49
C GLU A 144 2.68 -3.75 -24.93
N ARG A 145 2.09 -2.64 -25.31
CA ARG A 145 1.73 -2.35 -26.70
C ARG A 145 1.61 -0.84 -26.94
N ASP A 146 2.19 -0.37 -28.03
CA ASP A 146 2.12 1.01 -28.48
C ASP A 146 2.61 2.03 -27.42
N GLY A 147 3.65 1.67 -26.65
CA GLY A 147 4.22 2.50 -25.60
C GLY A 147 3.35 2.62 -24.35
N LYS A 148 2.34 1.78 -24.22
CA LYS A 148 1.47 1.65 -23.05
C LYS A 148 1.70 0.31 -22.35
N VAL A 149 1.39 0.28 -21.07
CA VAL A 149 1.54 -0.90 -20.21
C VAL A 149 0.20 -1.27 -19.57
N LEU A 150 -0.13 -2.55 -19.60
CA LEU A 150 -1.21 -3.13 -18.83
C LEU A 150 -0.67 -4.22 -17.92
N VAL A 151 -1.07 -4.20 -16.65
CA VAL A 151 -0.64 -5.15 -15.64
C VAL A 151 -1.85 -5.85 -15.05
N LEU A 152 -1.83 -7.18 -15.02
CA LEU A 152 -2.80 -7.99 -14.30
C LEU A 152 -2.18 -8.51 -13.01
N LEU A 153 -2.86 -8.33 -11.90
CA LEU A 153 -2.43 -8.77 -10.57
C LEU A 153 -3.52 -9.58 -9.86
N PRO A 154 -3.14 -10.61 -9.09
CA PRO A 154 -4.10 -11.37 -8.28
C PRO A 154 -4.75 -10.49 -7.21
N GLY A 155 -5.95 -10.88 -6.74
CA GLY A 155 -6.69 -10.16 -5.71
C GLY A 155 -6.10 -10.25 -4.29
N PRO A 156 -5.63 -11.41 -3.80
CA PRO A 156 -5.16 -11.52 -2.43
C PRO A 156 -3.96 -10.61 -2.15
N PRO A 157 -3.99 -9.74 -1.10
CA PRO A 157 -2.89 -8.81 -0.80
C PRO A 157 -1.53 -9.49 -0.56
N LYS A 158 -1.54 -10.72 -0.03
CA LYS A 158 -0.32 -11.51 0.19
C LYS A 158 0.39 -11.90 -1.11
N GLU A 159 -0.34 -11.96 -2.22
CA GLU A 159 0.16 -12.28 -3.55
C GLU A 159 0.49 -10.98 -4.32
N LEU A 160 -0.44 -10.04 -4.32
CA LEU A 160 -0.34 -8.77 -5.05
C LEU A 160 0.86 -7.93 -4.60
N ARG A 161 1.03 -7.75 -3.27
CA ARG A 161 2.04 -6.82 -2.74
C ARG A 161 3.48 -7.19 -3.13
N PRO A 162 3.94 -8.45 -2.98
CA PRO A 162 5.27 -8.83 -3.46
C PRO A 162 5.43 -8.68 -4.98
N LEU A 163 4.43 -9.11 -5.77
CA LEU A 163 4.45 -8.94 -7.23
C LEU A 163 4.64 -7.47 -7.61
N PHE A 164 3.91 -6.58 -6.96
CA PHE A 164 3.97 -5.16 -7.26
C PHE A 164 5.35 -4.56 -6.93
N VAL A 165 5.84 -4.78 -5.72
CA VAL A 165 7.11 -4.19 -5.26
C VAL A 165 8.32 -4.81 -5.97
N GLU A 166 8.33 -6.14 -6.12
CA GLU A 166 9.51 -6.86 -6.61
C GLU A 166 9.58 -6.92 -8.14
N GLN A 167 8.45 -6.80 -8.84
CA GLN A 167 8.43 -7.00 -10.28
C GLN A 167 7.85 -5.82 -11.08
N ILE A 168 6.83 -5.10 -10.55
CA ILE A 168 6.22 -3.99 -11.28
C ILE A 168 7.05 -2.71 -11.15
N LEU A 169 7.33 -2.28 -9.91
CA LEU A 169 8.10 -1.04 -9.69
C LEU A 169 9.45 -1.03 -10.39
N PRO A 170 10.29 -2.10 -10.35
CA PRO A 170 11.55 -2.12 -11.07
C PRO A 170 11.40 -2.06 -12.60
N ARG A 171 10.33 -2.63 -13.17
CA ARG A 171 10.05 -2.52 -14.60
C ARG A 171 9.67 -1.10 -15.00
N LEU A 172 8.81 -0.45 -14.21
CA LEU A 172 8.45 0.96 -14.43
C LEU A 172 9.67 1.87 -14.34
N ASP A 173 10.59 1.58 -13.44
CA ASP A 173 11.86 2.29 -13.32
C ASP A 173 12.75 2.07 -14.54
N THR A 174 12.88 0.84 -15.00
CA THR A 174 13.62 0.48 -16.23
C THR A 174 13.08 1.20 -17.47
N LEU A 175 11.76 1.40 -17.53
CA LEU A 175 11.12 2.21 -18.60
C LEU A 175 11.33 3.73 -18.44
N GLY A 176 11.98 4.17 -17.35
CA GLY A 176 12.16 5.59 -17.02
C GLY A 176 10.84 6.31 -16.69
N TRP A 177 9.85 5.58 -16.17
CA TRP A 177 8.54 6.14 -15.81
C TRP A 177 8.50 6.66 -14.38
N THR A 178 9.42 6.23 -13.56
CA THR A 178 9.56 6.71 -12.17
C THR A 178 10.49 7.91 -12.06
N LYS A 179 10.40 8.61 -10.94
CA LYS A 179 11.26 9.75 -10.61
C LYS A 179 12.32 9.38 -9.55
N GLY A 180 12.36 8.12 -9.14
CA GLY A 180 13.19 7.62 -8.06
C GLY A 180 12.55 7.75 -6.67
N ASP A 181 13.16 7.08 -5.70
CA ASP A 181 12.63 6.98 -4.33
C ASP A 181 12.68 8.29 -3.54
N ASP A 182 13.50 9.25 -3.96
CA ASP A 182 13.66 10.55 -3.30
C ASP A 182 12.73 11.64 -3.90
N TYR A 183 11.80 11.27 -4.76
CA TYR A 183 10.85 12.23 -5.36
C TYR A 183 9.88 12.82 -4.34
N THR A 184 9.58 12.11 -3.29
CA THR A 184 8.64 12.53 -2.25
C THR A 184 9.26 12.36 -0.87
N VAL A 185 9.20 13.39 -0.06
CA VAL A 185 9.50 13.27 1.37
C VAL A 185 8.19 13.14 2.13
N ARG A 186 8.11 12.13 2.97
CA ARG A 186 7.01 11.94 3.93
C ARG A 186 7.55 11.91 5.34
N PHE A 187 6.80 12.49 6.26
CA PHE A 187 7.08 12.38 7.68
C PHE A 187 5.78 12.43 8.49
N ARG A 188 5.83 11.84 9.66
CA ARG A 188 4.72 11.80 10.61
C ARG A 188 4.92 12.82 11.70
N THR A 189 3.82 13.45 12.12
CA THR A 189 3.76 14.36 13.27
C THR A 189 2.76 13.82 14.29
N SER A 190 2.94 14.19 15.57
CA SER A 190 2.00 13.87 16.66
C SER A 190 1.94 15.03 17.63
N GLY A 191 0.81 15.20 18.32
CA GLY A 191 0.64 16.26 19.29
C GLY A 191 0.22 17.63 18.72
N VAL A 192 0.14 17.76 17.39
CA VAL A 192 -0.27 18.99 16.71
C VAL A 192 -1.45 18.71 15.76
N GLY A 193 -2.46 19.54 15.80
CA GLY A 193 -3.61 19.45 14.87
C GLY A 193 -3.25 19.97 13.46
N GLU A 194 -3.97 19.46 12.45
CA GLU A 194 -3.71 19.76 11.03
C GLU A 194 -3.64 21.25 10.72
N SER A 195 -4.59 22.06 11.22
CA SER A 195 -4.64 23.49 10.91
C SER A 195 -3.41 24.24 11.44
N LEU A 196 -3.01 23.98 12.69
CA LEU A 196 -1.83 24.59 13.30
C LEU A 196 -0.55 24.09 12.64
N LEU A 197 -0.50 22.82 12.29
CA LEU A 197 0.60 22.22 11.55
C LEU A 197 0.79 22.89 10.19
N ALA A 198 -0.31 23.08 9.45
CA ALA A 198 -0.27 23.76 8.15
C ALA A 198 0.23 25.21 8.30
N GLU A 199 -0.26 25.98 9.27
CA GLU A 199 0.18 27.35 9.53
C GLU A 199 1.71 27.41 9.80
N ARG A 200 2.21 26.54 10.67
CA ARG A 200 3.64 26.47 11.02
C ARG A 200 4.52 26.13 9.83
N LEU A 201 4.12 25.11 9.04
CA LEU A 201 4.93 24.65 7.92
C LEU A 201 4.85 25.60 6.72
N GLU A 202 3.70 26.19 6.42
CA GLU A 202 3.58 27.22 5.37
C GLU A 202 4.43 28.45 5.69
N ALA A 203 4.47 28.90 6.95
CA ALA A 203 5.35 29.97 7.38
C ALA A 203 6.84 29.59 7.27
N SER A 204 7.19 28.39 7.73
CA SER A 204 8.56 27.89 7.69
C SER A 204 9.11 27.70 6.28
N LEU A 205 8.27 27.33 5.31
CA LEU A 205 8.66 27.01 3.92
C LEU A 205 8.30 28.11 2.93
N SER A 206 7.87 29.30 3.40
CA SER A 206 7.27 30.36 2.55
C SER A 206 8.12 30.78 1.36
N ASP A 207 9.44 30.83 1.50
CA ASP A 207 10.41 31.22 0.46
C ASP A 207 10.60 30.15 -0.64
N ILE A 208 10.34 28.87 -0.33
CA ILE A 208 10.47 27.74 -1.27
C ILE A 208 9.11 27.15 -1.67
N ARG A 209 8.01 27.69 -1.14
CA ARG A 209 6.64 27.19 -1.37
C ARG A 209 6.26 27.16 -2.85
N GLY A 210 6.80 28.07 -3.65
CA GLY A 210 6.61 28.10 -5.10
C GLY A 210 7.18 26.90 -5.86
N SER A 211 8.08 26.14 -5.25
CA SER A 211 8.73 24.95 -5.82
C SER A 211 8.24 23.63 -5.24
N LEU A 212 7.45 23.67 -4.15
CA LEU A 212 6.98 22.49 -3.42
C LEU A 212 5.48 22.50 -3.23
N ASP A 213 4.89 21.32 -3.37
CA ASP A 213 3.54 21.04 -2.89
C ASP A 213 3.59 20.32 -1.55
N ILE A 214 2.74 20.75 -0.63
CA ILE A 214 2.59 20.17 0.71
C ILE A 214 1.19 19.57 0.82
N ALA A 215 1.11 18.30 1.19
CA ALA A 215 -0.15 17.63 1.48
C ALA A 215 -0.15 17.15 2.93
N TYR A 216 -1.30 17.31 3.58
CA TYR A 216 -1.56 16.88 4.95
C TYR A 216 -2.57 15.74 4.93
N CYS A 217 -2.33 14.70 5.70
CA CYS A 217 -3.25 13.58 5.88
C CYS A 217 -3.44 13.34 7.37
N ALA A 218 -4.57 13.83 7.89
CA ALA A 218 -4.91 13.70 9.29
C ALA A 218 -5.44 12.30 9.61
N HIS A 219 -4.96 11.76 10.71
CA HIS A 219 -5.37 10.51 11.32
C HIS A 219 -5.70 10.73 12.79
N GLU A 220 -6.27 9.75 13.44
CA GLU A 220 -6.50 9.81 14.87
C GLU A 220 -5.17 9.83 15.64
N GLY A 221 -4.84 10.97 16.24
CA GLY A 221 -3.64 11.18 17.05
C GLY A 221 -2.37 11.58 16.30
N PHE A 222 -2.37 11.66 14.96
CA PHE A 222 -1.21 12.10 14.18
C PHE A 222 -1.61 12.69 12.82
N VAL A 223 -0.67 13.42 12.20
CA VAL A 223 -0.82 13.92 10.83
C VAL A 223 0.41 13.51 10.03
N ASP A 224 0.19 12.86 8.89
CA ASP A 224 1.25 12.58 7.92
C ASP A 224 1.38 13.75 6.95
N VAL A 225 2.60 14.25 6.77
CA VAL A 225 2.92 15.33 5.84
C VAL A 225 3.68 14.75 4.66
N ARG A 226 3.33 15.21 3.46
CA ARG A 226 4.01 14.87 2.23
C ARG A 226 4.50 16.13 1.53
N LEU A 227 5.80 16.17 1.21
CA LEU A 227 6.43 17.20 0.41
C LEU A 227 6.81 16.61 -0.96
N HIS A 228 6.48 17.27 -2.05
CA HIS A 228 6.93 16.87 -3.39
C HIS A 228 7.13 18.11 -4.28
N PRO A 229 7.99 18.04 -5.31
CA PRO A 229 8.21 19.15 -6.22
C PRO A 229 6.96 19.42 -7.07
N ASN A 230 6.56 20.67 -7.21
CA ASN A 230 5.43 21.04 -8.07
C ASN A 230 5.80 21.11 -9.57
N SER A 231 7.09 21.22 -9.90
CA SER A 231 7.58 21.31 -11.27
C SER A 231 7.83 19.97 -11.97
N GLY A 232 7.68 18.86 -11.25
CA GLY A 232 8.02 17.51 -11.73
C GLY A 232 9.53 17.28 -11.90
N ILE A 233 10.37 18.28 -11.62
CA ILE A 233 11.83 18.15 -11.57
C ILE A 233 12.24 17.82 -10.15
N VAL A 234 12.97 16.73 -10.00
CA VAL A 234 13.48 16.31 -8.68
C VAL A 234 14.70 17.15 -8.36
N ASP A 235 14.62 17.90 -7.28
CA ASP A 235 15.77 18.50 -6.61
C ASP A 235 15.89 17.87 -5.21
N PRO A 236 16.75 16.84 -5.06
CA PRO A 236 16.91 16.14 -3.79
C PRO A 236 17.40 17.05 -2.66
N ASP A 237 18.22 18.06 -2.99
CA ASP A 237 18.73 19.00 -2.00
C ASP A 237 17.63 19.93 -1.51
N LEU A 238 16.72 20.36 -2.37
CA LEU A 238 15.54 21.15 -2.00
C LEU A 238 14.64 20.38 -1.03
N LEU A 239 14.31 19.12 -1.35
CA LEU A 239 13.46 18.27 -0.50
C LEU A 239 14.10 17.98 0.86
N LYS A 240 15.39 17.67 0.87
CA LYS A 240 16.15 17.45 2.10
C LYS A 240 16.20 18.72 2.96
N HIS A 241 16.44 19.87 2.35
CA HIS A 241 16.44 21.14 3.05
C HIS A 241 15.06 21.46 3.62
N ALA A 242 13.99 21.24 2.86
CA ALA A 242 12.63 21.43 3.32
C ALA A 242 12.29 20.51 4.52
N GLU A 243 12.68 19.23 4.46
CA GLU A 243 12.48 18.28 5.58
C GLU A 243 13.20 18.74 6.85
N GLU A 244 14.47 19.17 6.76
CA GLU A 244 15.22 19.63 7.93
C GLU A 244 14.62 20.91 8.54
N ARG A 245 14.06 21.80 7.72
CA ARG A 245 13.32 22.97 8.21
C ARG A 245 12.04 22.56 8.93
N CYS A 246 11.26 21.66 8.35
CA CYS A 246 10.07 21.10 9.01
C CYS A 246 10.43 20.45 10.35
N LYS A 247 11.48 19.64 10.39
CA LYS A 247 11.96 18.97 11.60
C LYS A 247 12.39 19.97 12.68
N THR A 248 13.08 21.03 12.30
CA THR A 248 13.50 22.10 13.22
C THR A 248 12.29 22.85 13.77
N GLU A 249 11.35 23.21 12.90
CA GLU A 249 10.12 23.93 13.27
C GLU A 249 9.23 23.10 14.21
N LEU A 250 9.07 21.82 13.93
CA LEU A 250 8.18 20.94 14.68
C LEU A 250 8.77 20.44 16.00
N GLY A 251 10.10 20.28 16.06
CA GLY A 251 10.78 19.79 17.25
C GLY A 251 10.25 18.44 17.73
N VAL A 252 9.64 18.42 18.92
CA VAL A 252 9.08 17.19 19.53
C VAL A 252 7.85 16.65 18.82
N ASP A 253 7.15 17.48 18.04
CA ASP A 253 5.98 17.07 17.27
C ASP A 253 6.37 16.27 16.00
N TYR A 254 7.64 16.34 15.57
CA TYR A 254 8.17 15.54 14.47
C TYR A 254 8.52 14.13 14.95
N VAL A 255 7.73 13.14 14.54
CA VAL A 255 7.91 11.74 14.96
C VAL A 255 9.00 11.05 14.16
N GLY A 256 9.04 11.25 12.85
CA GLY A 256 10.04 10.62 12.00
C GLY A 256 9.66 10.58 10.52
N ARG A 257 10.67 10.31 9.68
CA ARG A 257 10.51 10.16 8.22
C ARG A 257 9.70 8.90 7.88
N GLY A 258 8.90 8.97 6.84
CA GLY A 258 7.98 7.93 6.41
C GLY A 258 6.71 7.92 7.25
N GLU A 259 6.23 6.74 7.52
CA GLU A 259 5.06 6.48 8.38
C GLU A 259 5.47 5.56 9.54
N PRO A 260 6.32 6.05 10.43
CA PRO A 260 6.85 5.20 11.49
C PRO A 260 5.73 4.69 12.41
N ASP A 261 5.80 3.41 12.74
CA ASP A 261 4.95 2.83 13.77
C ASP A 261 5.40 3.33 15.15
N LEU A 262 4.52 4.05 15.86
CA LEU A 262 4.82 4.65 17.15
C LEU A 262 5.17 3.61 18.21
N ALA A 263 4.50 2.46 18.22
CA ALA A 263 4.80 1.40 19.18
C ALA A 263 6.21 0.82 18.93
N CYS A 264 6.59 0.67 17.66
CA CYS A 264 7.93 0.24 17.28
C CYS A 264 9.01 1.25 17.74
N LEU A 265 8.76 2.55 17.55
CA LEU A 265 9.67 3.61 18.00
C LEU A 265 9.82 3.63 19.52
N ILE A 266 8.70 3.52 20.26
CA ILE A 266 8.71 3.47 21.73
C ILE A 266 9.53 2.28 22.22
N LEU A 267 9.28 1.07 21.70
CA LEU A 267 10.03 -0.12 22.08
C LEU A 267 11.53 0.00 21.76
N LYS A 268 11.87 0.57 20.61
CA LYS A 268 13.26 0.82 20.22
C LYS A 268 13.95 1.81 21.16
N HIS A 269 13.26 2.89 21.50
CA HIS A 269 13.77 3.90 22.41
C HIS A 269 13.97 3.37 23.82
N LEU A 270 12.99 2.69 24.38
CA LEU A 270 13.09 2.06 25.70
C LEU A 270 14.22 1.04 25.78
N ARG A 271 14.41 0.26 24.71
CA ARG A 271 15.57 -0.66 24.61
C ARG A 271 16.91 0.07 24.67
N SER A 272 17.03 1.22 24.02
CA SER A 272 18.27 2.01 24.08
C SER A 272 18.57 2.60 25.47
N LEU A 273 17.52 2.74 26.30
CA LEU A 273 17.60 3.22 27.67
C LEU A 273 17.68 2.06 28.70
N ASP A 274 17.78 0.81 28.25
CA ASP A 274 17.70 -0.39 29.09
C ASP A 274 16.47 -0.39 30.03
N SER A 275 15.35 0.12 29.51
CA SER A 275 14.11 0.31 30.26
C SER A 275 13.02 -0.66 29.79
N CYS A 276 12.02 -0.87 30.65
CA CYS A 276 10.91 -1.75 30.39
C CYS A 276 9.59 -0.98 30.37
N LEU A 277 8.58 -1.57 29.71
CA LEU A 277 7.21 -1.05 29.64
C LEU A 277 6.23 -2.07 30.18
N ALA A 278 5.33 -1.64 31.03
CA ALA A 278 4.10 -2.33 31.38
C ALA A 278 2.93 -1.34 31.27
N VAL A 279 1.74 -1.81 30.93
CA VAL A 279 0.56 -0.96 30.74
C VAL A 279 -0.63 -1.45 31.56
N ALA A 280 -1.48 -0.50 31.98
CA ALA A 280 -2.78 -0.79 32.56
C ALA A 280 -3.85 -0.12 31.68
N GLU A 281 -4.81 -0.89 31.24
CA GLU A 281 -5.84 -0.45 30.30
C GLU A 281 -7.24 -0.53 30.91
N SER A 282 -8.10 0.40 30.54
CA SER A 282 -9.51 0.40 30.89
C SER A 282 -10.36 0.34 29.61
N CYS A 283 -10.77 1.50 29.05
CA CYS A 283 -11.62 1.56 27.86
C CYS A 283 -11.01 0.99 26.59
N THR A 284 -9.69 0.93 26.48
CA THR A 284 -8.97 0.34 25.35
C THR A 284 -8.98 -1.19 25.34
N GLY A 285 -9.36 -1.83 26.45
CA GLY A 285 -9.64 -3.28 26.54
C GLY A 285 -8.51 -4.20 26.09
N GLY A 286 -7.24 -3.79 26.16
CA GLY A 286 -6.08 -4.55 25.70
C GLY A 286 -5.53 -4.10 24.33
N LEU A 287 -6.12 -3.10 23.68
CA LEU A 287 -5.69 -2.62 22.38
C LEU A 287 -4.26 -2.08 22.39
N LEU A 288 -3.87 -1.36 23.45
CA LEU A 288 -2.51 -0.82 23.60
C LEU A 288 -1.49 -1.95 23.76
N SER A 289 -1.81 -2.95 24.58
CA SER A 289 -0.97 -4.15 24.75
C SER A 289 -0.80 -4.91 23.42
N SER A 290 -1.89 -5.08 22.67
CA SER A 290 -1.88 -5.74 21.35
C SER A 290 -0.93 -5.03 20.40
N ARG A 291 -0.97 -3.69 20.33
CA ARG A 291 -0.07 -2.90 19.46
C ARG A 291 1.41 -3.16 19.75
N PHE A 292 1.79 -3.38 21.01
CA PHE A 292 3.17 -3.73 21.34
C PHE A 292 3.52 -5.19 21.03
N THR A 293 2.57 -6.12 21.29
CA THR A 293 2.81 -7.56 21.06
C THR A 293 2.89 -7.94 19.59
N ASP A 294 2.31 -7.14 18.68
CA ASP A 294 2.39 -7.31 17.23
C ASP A 294 3.83 -7.11 16.69
N ILE A 295 4.72 -6.49 17.50
CA ILE A 295 6.08 -6.16 17.09
C ILE A 295 7.04 -7.28 17.47
N ALA A 296 7.74 -7.83 16.49
CA ALA A 296 8.73 -8.89 16.72
C ALA A 296 9.82 -8.44 17.73
N GLY A 297 10.05 -9.25 18.74
CA GLY A 297 11.03 -8.97 19.79
C GLY A 297 10.58 -7.97 20.87
N ALA A 298 9.30 -7.61 20.91
CA ALA A 298 8.73 -6.72 21.93
C ALA A 298 8.97 -7.24 23.37
N SER A 299 8.99 -8.57 23.59
CA SER A 299 9.18 -9.21 24.90
C SER A 299 10.48 -8.82 25.62
N LYS A 300 11.46 -8.28 24.92
CA LYS A 300 12.69 -7.76 25.53
C LYS A 300 12.44 -6.50 26.38
N VAL A 301 11.41 -5.73 26.04
CA VAL A 301 11.06 -4.43 26.64
C VAL A 301 9.68 -4.47 27.29
N PHE A 302 8.68 -4.97 26.56
CA PHE A 302 7.31 -5.04 27.02
C PHE A 302 7.13 -6.22 27.98
N LYS A 303 6.80 -5.93 29.24
CA LYS A 303 6.62 -6.92 30.31
C LYS A 303 5.20 -7.48 30.38
N GLY A 304 4.24 -6.75 29.85
CA GLY A 304 2.84 -7.15 29.83
C GLY A 304 1.88 -6.00 30.07
N GLY A 305 0.60 -6.32 30.02
CA GLY A 305 -0.47 -5.37 30.30
C GLY A 305 -1.59 -6.04 31.09
N VAL A 306 -2.35 -5.25 31.85
CA VAL A 306 -3.56 -5.69 32.54
C VAL A 306 -4.74 -4.85 32.06
N VAL A 307 -5.91 -5.49 31.93
CA VAL A 307 -7.17 -4.81 31.60
C VAL A 307 -7.98 -4.66 32.87
N CYS A 308 -8.07 -3.44 33.41
CA CYS A 308 -8.72 -3.10 34.65
C CYS A 308 -9.99 -2.29 34.36
N TYR A 309 -11.04 -2.92 33.87
CA TYR A 309 -12.22 -2.19 33.39
C TYR A 309 -13.11 -1.73 34.58
N ARG A 310 -13.39 -2.62 35.54
CA ARG A 310 -14.21 -2.30 36.72
C ARG A 310 -13.38 -1.60 37.80
N ASN A 311 -14.02 -0.70 38.54
CA ASN A 311 -13.38 0.06 39.62
C ASN A 311 -12.76 -0.86 40.70
N GLU A 312 -13.47 -1.94 41.07
CA GLU A 312 -12.96 -2.95 42.01
C GLU A 312 -11.63 -3.57 41.56
N ILE A 313 -11.47 -3.82 40.24
CA ILE A 313 -10.23 -4.37 39.71
C ILE A 313 -9.11 -3.33 39.75
N LYS A 314 -9.43 -2.04 39.47
CA LYS A 314 -8.45 -0.94 39.58
C LYS A 314 -7.92 -0.82 41.00
N SER A 315 -8.80 -0.88 42.01
CA SER A 315 -8.39 -0.86 43.43
C SER A 315 -7.62 -2.10 43.81
N ASN A 316 -8.13 -3.31 43.48
CA ASN A 316 -7.56 -4.54 43.98
C ASN A 316 -6.24 -4.95 43.32
N TRP A 317 -6.04 -4.59 42.04
CA TRP A 317 -4.86 -5.01 41.29
C TRP A 317 -3.80 -3.92 41.16
N LEU A 318 -4.23 -2.64 41.18
CA LEU A 318 -3.36 -1.51 40.93
C LEU A 318 -3.28 -0.54 42.12
N ASP A 319 -3.93 -0.86 43.26
CA ASP A 319 -3.99 -0.03 44.46
C ASP A 319 -4.49 1.42 44.18
N VAL A 320 -5.40 1.58 43.18
CA VAL A 320 -5.99 2.88 42.89
C VAL A 320 -6.92 3.28 44.01
N PRO A 321 -6.69 4.44 44.68
CA PRO A 321 -7.55 4.89 45.77
C PRO A 321 -8.99 5.15 45.28
N GLU A 322 -9.99 4.81 46.10
CA GLU A 322 -11.40 5.03 45.73
C GLU A 322 -11.74 6.49 45.40
N CYS A 323 -11.04 7.45 46.02
CA CYS A 323 -11.24 8.88 45.77
C CYS A 323 -10.79 9.32 44.34
N LEU A 324 -10.10 8.47 43.59
CA LEU A 324 -9.68 8.70 42.19
C LEU A 324 -10.52 7.92 41.17
N LEU A 325 -11.48 7.12 41.63
CA LEU A 325 -12.38 6.31 40.83
C LEU A 325 -13.76 6.99 40.74
#